data_8084c483ab084ac3eda4915b21834795
#
_entry.id   8084c483ab084ac3eda4915b21834795
#
_cell.length_a   1.000
_cell.length_b   1.000
_cell.length_c   1.000
_cell.angle_alpha   90.00
_cell.angle_beta   90.00
_cell.angle_gamma   90.00
#
_symmetry.space_group_name_H-M   'P 1'
#
loop_
_entity.id
_entity.type
_entity.pdbx_description
1 polymer ?
#
loop_
_entity_poly.entity_id
_entity_poly.type
_entity_poly.pdbx_seq_one_letter_code
_entity_poly.pdbx_strand_id
1 'polypeptide(L)'
;MKSSAVRTDEATISRPKYYEMDGALRANANRAWLLAFLTIPIALLAIGFAVFVRLQPPTVIRIGPNGDASVLGKPAKGAVTDVATAGTDQFLDEAFVKRFLASYLNYSPADVDDHWAASLNMMTRNLRGYTLKAIADDNTRGKIDDGQIQSAFHLREIEAVSGEPLTYLVYGVKDVHHLTNGTETTDHFVNEYRVRLIADKRSDVNPDGLWIADYSERPIDGERRDRILNSPGAIPESGAAQNKGGQ
;
A
#
# COMPACT_ATOMS: atom_id res chain seq x y z
N MET A 1 63.36 -47.25 -68.84
CA MET A 1 62.65 -45.98 -69.08
C MET A 1 61.79 -45.72 -67.93
N LYS A 2 62.18 -44.79 -67.05
CA LYS A 2 61.42 -44.35 -65.85
C LYS A 2 60.59 -43.13 -66.20
N SER A 3 59.25 -43.29 -66.16
CA SER A 3 58.34 -42.14 -66.28
C SER A 3 58.26 -41.46 -64.98
N SER A 4 58.67 -40.14 -64.95
CA SER A 4 58.58 -39.23 -63.80
C SER A 4 57.14 -38.68 -63.72
N ALA A 5 56.38 -39.07 -62.68
CA ALA A 5 55.14 -38.49 -62.43
C ALA A 5 55.35 -37.05 -61.83
N VAL A 6 54.89 -36.04 -62.55
CA VAL A 6 54.81 -34.66 -62.05
C VAL A 6 53.70 -34.60 -61.00
N ARG A 7 54.12 -34.40 -59.78
CA ARG A 7 53.20 -34.07 -58.65
C ARG A 7 52.88 -32.62 -58.78
N THR A 8 51.66 -32.35 -59.17
CA THR A 8 51.06 -30.97 -59.05
C THR A 8 50.74 -30.73 -57.59
N ASP A 9 51.57 -29.93 -56.92
CA ASP A 9 51.30 -29.42 -55.63
C ASP A 9 50.12 -28.44 -55.79
N GLU A 10 48.89 -28.86 -55.38
CA GLU A 10 47.81 -28.01 -55.16
C GLU A 10 48.20 -27.11 -53.94
N ALA A 11 48.58 -25.88 -54.23
CA ALA A 11 48.78 -24.87 -53.26
C ALA A 11 47.44 -24.64 -52.54
N THR A 12 47.27 -25.28 -51.38
CA THR A 12 46.20 -25.02 -50.46
C THR A 12 46.34 -23.51 -50.04
N ILE A 13 45.51 -22.66 -50.62
CA ILE A 13 45.41 -21.27 -50.26
C ILE A 13 44.94 -21.25 -48.81
N SER A 14 45.87 -21.21 -47.86
CA SER A 14 45.63 -20.98 -46.44
C SER A 14 45.01 -19.58 -46.31
N ARG A 15 43.69 -19.51 -46.23
CA ARG A 15 43.01 -18.27 -45.91
C ARG A 15 43.48 -17.81 -44.53
N PRO A 16 43.95 -16.56 -44.40
CA PRO A 16 44.47 -16.08 -43.13
C PRO A 16 43.35 -16.17 -42.08
N LYS A 17 43.64 -16.80 -40.94
CA LYS A 17 42.75 -16.95 -39.79
C LYS A 17 42.01 -15.65 -39.36
N TYR A 18 42.59 -14.49 -39.66
CA TYR A 18 42.01 -13.18 -39.41
C TYR A 18 40.75 -12.89 -40.22
N TYR A 19 40.60 -13.46 -41.42
CA TYR A 19 39.40 -13.25 -42.24
C TYR A 19 38.15 -13.98 -41.65
N GLU A 20 38.37 -15.12 -41.02
CA GLU A 20 37.30 -15.90 -40.36
C GLU A 20 36.88 -15.23 -39.03
N MET A 21 37.83 -14.68 -38.27
CA MET A 21 37.52 -13.95 -37.04
C MET A 21 36.75 -12.64 -37.30
N ASP A 22 37.13 -11.84 -38.28
CA ASP A 22 36.43 -10.61 -38.61
C ASP A 22 35.01 -10.89 -39.15
N GLY A 23 34.83 -11.94 -39.92
CA GLY A 23 33.52 -12.37 -40.37
C GLY A 23 32.61 -12.82 -39.24
N ALA A 24 33.16 -13.58 -38.30
CA ALA A 24 32.43 -14.05 -37.11
C ALA A 24 32.08 -12.88 -36.17
N LEU A 25 32.99 -11.94 -35.97
CA LEU A 25 32.75 -10.74 -35.15
C LEU A 25 31.65 -9.85 -35.77
N ARG A 26 31.69 -9.63 -37.08
CA ARG A 26 30.63 -8.86 -37.76
C ARG A 26 29.29 -9.57 -37.74
N ALA A 27 29.25 -10.87 -37.89
CA ALA A 27 28.03 -11.65 -37.79
C ALA A 27 27.43 -11.62 -36.38
N ASN A 28 28.25 -11.69 -35.32
CA ASN A 28 27.81 -11.56 -33.94
C ASN A 28 27.38 -10.14 -33.63
N ALA A 29 28.07 -9.12 -34.11
CA ALA A 29 27.66 -7.73 -33.97
C ALA A 29 26.31 -7.47 -34.63
N ASN A 30 26.07 -7.99 -35.85
CA ASN A 30 24.78 -7.83 -36.51
C ASN A 30 23.65 -8.57 -35.78
N ARG A 31 23.89 -9.71 -35.19
CA ARG A 31 22.90 -10.41 -34.36
C ARG A 31 22.60 -9.66 -33.07
N ALA A 32 23.62 -9.09 -32.44
CA ALA A 32 23.45 -8.28 -31.25
C ALA A 32 22.61 -7.02 -31.54
N TRP A 33 22.89 -6.34 -32.67
CA TRP A 33 22.09 -5.19 -33.10
C TRP A 33 20.65 -5.55 -33.42
N LEU A 34 20.40 -6.70 -34.07
CA LEU A 34 19.08 -7.19 -34.40
C LEU A 34 18.28 -7.50 -33.12
N LEU A 35 18.89 -8.11 -32.12
CA LEU A 35 18.30 -8.34 -30.82
C LEU A 35 18.00 -7.01 -30.10
N ALA A 36 18.91 -6.05 -30.14
CA ALA A 36 18.71 -4.73 -29.53
C ALA A 36 17.54 -4.00 -30.18
N PHE A 37 17.43 -3.99 -31.52
CA PHE A 37 16.31 -3.39 -32.24
C PHE A 37 14.99 -4.08 -31.97
N LEU A 38 14.98 -5.35 -31.60
CA LEU A 38 13.77 -6.08 -31.22
C LEU A 38 13.37 -5.84 -29.76
N THR A 39 14.35 -5.83 -28.85
CA THR A 39 14.07 -5.76 -27.40
C THR A 39 13.76 -4.35 -26.92
N ILE A 40 14.40 -3.30 -27.49
CA ILE A 40 14.18 -1.90 -27.09
C ILE A 40 12.71 -1.47 -27.30
N PRO A 41 12.07 -1.69 -28.46
CA PRO A 41 10.66 -1.30 -28.63
C PRO A 41 9.73 -2.05 -27.70
N ILE A 42 10.00 -3.33 -27.42
CA ILE A 42 9.19 -4.14 -26.49
C ILE A 42 9.32 -3.58 -25.07
N ALA A 43 10.53 -3.24 -24.63
CA ALA A 43 10.74 -2.61 -23.32
C ALA A 43 10.04 -1.26 -23.19
N LEU A 44 10.11 -0.42 -24.23
CA LEU A 44 9.40 0.88 -24.26
C LEU A 44 7.88 0.71 -24.22
N LEU A 45 7.35 -0.27 -24.95
CA LEU A 45 5.93 -0.61 -24.90
C LEU A 45 5.51 -1.09 -23.51
N ALA A 46 6.31 -1.94 -22.87
CA ALA A 46 6.02 -2.43 -21.52
C ALA A 46 6.01 -1.29 -20.48
N ILE A 47 7.00 -0.37 -20.57
CA ILE A 47 7.05 0.81 -19.70
C ILE A 47 5.85 1.73 -19.97
N GLY A 48 5.53 2.00 -21.23
CA GLY A 48 4.36 2.80 -21.61
C GLY A 48 3.06 2.20 -21.10
N PHE A 49 2.91 0.89 -21.20
CA PHE A 49 1.75 0.17 -20.67
C PHE A 49 1.68 0.25 -19.13
N ALA A 50 2.79 0.07 -18.43
CA ALA A 50 2.85 0.20 -16.99
C ALA A 50 2.46 1.60 -16.50
N VAL A 51 2.96 2.64 -17.16
CA VAL A 51 2.57 4.04 -16.89
C VAL A 51 1.09 4.26 -17.21
N PHE A 52 0.60 3.75 -18.33
CA PHE A 52 -0.81 3.86 -18.71
C PHE A 52 -1.74 3.20 -17.68
N VAL A 53 -1.41 1.99 -17.22
CA VAL A 53 -2.20 1.30 -16.18
C VAL A 53 -2.18 2.06 -14.87
N ARG A 54 -1.03 2.64 -14.50
CA ARG A 54 -0.90 3.42 -13.26
C ARG A 54 -1.67 4.77 -13.31
N LEU A 55 -1.82 5.34 -14.50
CA LEU A 55 -2.57 6.58 -14.71
C LEU A 55 -4.08 6.36 -14.84
N GLN A 56 -4.53 5.09 -14.96
CA GLN A 56 -5.97 4.82 -14.97
C GLN A 56 -6.54 5.05 -13.57
N PRO A 57 -7.55 5.92 -13.44
CA PRO A 57 -8.23 6.10 -12.15
C PRO A 57 -8.88 4.78 -11.74
N PRO A 58 -8.84 4.42 -10.44
CA PRO A 58 -9.48 3.21 -9.96
C PRO A 58 -10.97 3.25 -10.31
N THR A 59 -11.47 2.14 -10.83
CA THR A 59 -12.90 1.99 -11.13
C THR A 59 -13.63 1.77 -9.81
N VAL A 60 -14.35 2.78 -9.34
CA VAL A 60 -15.16 2.67 -8.13
C VAL A 60 -16.48 2.00 -8.51
N ILE A 61 -16.73 0.80 -8.00
CA ILE A 61 -18.01 0.11 -8.13
C ILE A 61 -18.84 0.46 -6.89
N ARG A 62 -19.94 1.16 -7.08
CA ARG A 62 -20.92 1.44 -6.04
C ARG A 62 -21.93 0.30 -5.99
N ILE A 63 -22.03 -0.36 -4.84
CA ILE A 63 -23.10 -1.33 -4.57
C ILE A 63 -24.22 -0.57 -3.83
N GLY A 64 -25.35 -0.42 -4.48
CA GLY A 64 -26.53 0.21 -3.88
C GLY A 64 -27.12 -0.67 -2.75
N PRO A 65 -27.97 -0.10 -1.87
CA PRO A 65 -28.57 -0.82 -0.75
C PRO A 65 -29.45 -2.01 -1.17
N ASN A 66 -29.81 -2.08 -2.45
CA ASN A 66 -30.58 -3.17 -3.03
C ASN A 66 -29.70 -4.24 -3.72
N GLY A 67 -28.37 -4.16 -3.59
CA GLY A 67 -27.44 -5.09 -4.24
C GLY A 67 -27.10 -4.73 -5.69
N ASP A 68 -27.63 -3.64 -6.24
CA ASP A 68 -27.35 -3.18 -7.59
C ASP A 68 -25.92 -2.59 -7.65
N ALA A 69 -25.06 -3.21 -8.46
CA ALA A 69 -23.70 -2.71 -8.71
C ALA A 69 -23.74 -1.66 -9.83
N SER A 70 -23.49 -0.41 -9.51
CA SER A 70 -23.30 0.66 -10.49
C SER A 70 -21.82 1.06 -10.60
N VAL A 71 -21.28 1.04 -11.83
CA VAL A 71 -19.94 1.55 -12.11
C VAL A 71 -20.06 3.07 -12.23
N LEU A 72 -19.42 3.81 -11.32
CA LEU A 72 -19.24 5.26 -11.48
C LEU A 72 -18.25 5.49 -12.63
N GLY A 73 -18.83 5.67 -13.83
CA GLY A 73 -18.06 6.01 -15.02
C GLY A 73 -17.34 7.36 -14.86
N LYS A 74 -16.29 7.55 -15.65
CA LYS A 74 -15.63 8.84 -15.84
C LYS A 74 -16.65 9.96 -15.89
N PRO A 75 -16.51 11.06 -15.12
CA PRO A 75 -17.35 12.22 -15.29
C PRO A 75 -17.22 12.69 -16.74
N ALA A 76 -18.33 12.72 -17.47
CA ALA A 76 -18.36 13.28 -18.80
C ALA A 76 -17.89 14.73 -18.68
N LYS A 77 -16.91 15.12 -19.50
CA LYS A 77 -16.40 16.49 -19.60
C LYS A 77 -17.60 17.42 -19.90
N GLY A 78 -18.09 18.14 -18.88
CA GLY A 78 -19.21 19.07 -19.05
C GLY A 78 -20.38 18.92 -18.07
N ALA A 79 -20.42 17.86 -17.27
CA ALA A 79 -21.37 17.82 -16.16
C ALA A 79 -20.82 18.69 -15.03
N VAL A 80 -21.30 19.92 -14.95
CA VAL A 80 -21.26 20.72 -13.74
C VAL A 80 -22.14 19.95 -12.75
N THR A 81 -21.54 19.03 -12.00
CA THR A 81 -22.23 18.37 -10.90
C THR A 81 -22.37 19.45 -9.85
N ASP A 82 -23.61 19.90 -9.66
CA ASP A 82 -24.00 20.77 -8.55
C ASP A 82 -23.33 20.30 -7.27
N VAL A 83 -22.52 21.18 -6.69
CA VAL A 83 -21.86 21.01 -5.40
C VAL A 83 -22.89 21.09 -4.25
N ALA A 84 -24.17 21.13 -4.61
CA ALA A 84 -25.29 21.14 -3.70
C ALA A 84 -25.88 19.75 -3.59
N THR A 85 -25.24 18.93 -2.87
CA THR A 85 -25.72 17.83 -2.04
C THR A 85 -24.56 16.82 -1.98
N ALA A 86 -23.50 17.18 -1.27
CA ALA A 86 -22.74 16.20 -0.56
C ALA A 86 -23.65 15.65 0.57
N GLY A 87 -24.68 14.93 0.18
CA GLY A 87 -25.21 13.86 1.00
C GLY A 87 -23.99 12.94 1.11
N THR A 88 -23.28 13.09 2.19
CA THR A 88 -22.14 12.31 2.56
C THR A 88 -22.54 10.85 2.31
N ASP A 89 -21.88 10.20 1.37
CA ASP A 89 -22.07 8.77 1.18
C ASP A 89 -21.42 8.13 2.43
N GLN A 90 -22.25 7.82 3.41
CA GLN A 90 -21.81 7.28 4.69
C GLN A 90 -20.77 6.17 4.52
N PHE A 91 -20.91 5.34 3.48
CA PHE A 91 -19.96 4.27 3.18
C PHE A 91 -18.59 4.78 2.73
N LEU A 92 -18.56 5.89 1.97
CA LEU A 92 -17.30 6.51 1.56
C LEU A 92 -16.60 7.18 2.74
N ASP A 93 -17.36 7.83 3.60
CA ASP A 93 -16.85 8.46 4.81
C ASP A 93 -16.29 7.40 5.78
N GLU A 94 -17.04 6.32 6.00
CA GLU A 94 -16.57 5.19 6.82
C GLU A 94 -15.31 4.52 6.22
N ALA A 95 -15.27 4.34 4.89
CA ALA A 95 -14.10 3.79 4.22
C ALA A 95 -12.87 4.71 4.37
N PHE A 96 -13.09 6.04 4.34
CA PHE A 96 -12.04 7.03 4.57
C PHE A 96 -11.51 6.95 6.01
N VAL A 97 -12.41 6.88 7.00
CA VAL A 97 -12.05 6.72 8.42
C VAL A 97 -11.30 5.41 8.65
N LYS A 98 -11.78 4.29 8.08
CA LYS A 98 -11.10 2.98 8.19
C LYS A 98 -9.68 3.03 7.63
N ARG A 99 -9.50 3.64 6.45
CA ARG A 99 -8.19 3.78 5.81
C ARG A 99 -7.25 4.67 6.65
N PHE A 100 -7.76 5.77 7.19
CA PHE A 100 -7.01 6.65 8.09
C PHE A 100 -6.51 5.89 9.31
N LEU A 101 -7.40 5.21 10.04
CA LEU A 101 -7.04 4.47 11.25
C LEU A 101 -6.09 3.31 10.95
N ALA A 102 -6.31 2.60 9.84
CA ALA A 102 -5.41 1.55 9.40
C ALA A 102 -3.99 2.09 9.10
N SER A 103 -3.87 3.25 8.47
CA SER A 103 -2.55 3.87 8.24
C SER A 103 -1.94 4.45 9.50
N TYR A 104 -2.73 5.00 10.41
CA TYR A 104 -2.20 5.69 11.59
C TYR A 104 -1.81 4.74 12.73
N LEU A 105 -2.57 3.63 12.89
CA LEU A 105 -2.43 2.71 14.01
C LEU A 105 -1.67 1.42 13.69
N ASN A 106 -1.57 1.02 12.42
CA ASN A 106 -0.73 -0.12 12.02
C ASN A 106 0.65 0.39 11.63
N TYR A 107 1.65 -0.07 12.31
CA TYR A 107 3.04 0.26 12.01
C TYR A 107 4.01 -0.74 12.64
N SER A 108 5.20 -0.79 12.05
CA SER A 108 6.38 -1.45 12.60
C SER A 108 7.58 -0.49 12.57
N PRO A 109 8.70 -0.79 13.21
CA PRO A 109 9.90 0.05 13.12
C PRO A 109 10.37 0.30 11.68
N ALA A 110 10.09 -0.65 10.78
CA ALA A 110 10.54 -0.58 9.40
C ALA A 110 9.67 0.33 8.49
N ASP A 111 8.38 0.51 8.83
CA ASP A 111 7.39 1.14 7.94
C ASP A 111 6.60 2.30 8.57
N VAL A 112 6.85 2.62 9.84
CA VAL A 112 6.14 3.65 10.59
C VAL A 112 6.16 5.01 9.89
N ASP A 113 7.26 5.37 9.26
CA ASP A 113 7.40 6.67 8.60
C ASP A 113 6.48 6.77 7.37
N ASP A 114 6.36 5.68 6.59
CA ASP A 114 5.48 5.62 5.43
C ASP A 114 4.00 5.62 5.85
N HIS A 115 3.64 4.84 6.88
CA HIS A 115 2.31 4.78 7.45
C HIS A 115 1.86 6.12 8.02
N TRP A 116 2.73 6.78 8.79
CA TRP A 116 2.44 8.10 9.32
C TRP A 116 2.38 9.16 8.23
N ALA A 117 3.26 9.15 7.24
CA ALA A 117 3.18 10.06 6.11
C ALA A 117 1.84 9.94 5.38
N ALA A 118 1.36 8.71 5.14
CA ALA A 118 0.06 8.47 4.51
C ALA A 118 -1.10 9.03 5.35
N SER A 119 -1.13 8.74 6.66
CA SER A 119 -2.20 9.18 7.55
C SER A 119 -2.18 10.69 7.81
N LEU A 120 -1.00 11.28 8.01
CA LEU A 120 -0.82 12.72 8.20
C LEU A 120 -1.27 13.51 6.96
N ASN A 121 -1.10 12.94 5.77
CA ASN A 121 -1.59 13.55 4.52
C ASN A 121 -3.12 13.53 4.41
N MET A 122 -3.82 12.72 5.20
CA MET A 122 -5.28 12.74 5.29
C MET A 122 -5.81 13.76 6.33
N MET A 123 -4.94 14.34 7.13
CA MET A 123 -5.32 15.32 8.17
C MET A 123 -5.34 16.76 7.64
N THR A 124 -6.19 17.59 8.24
CA THR A 124 -6.12 19.05 8.07
C THR A 124 -4.75 19.57 8.48
N ARG A 125 -4.36 20.73 7.95
CA ARG A 125 -3.07 21.37 8.30
C ARG A 125 -2.88 21.56 9.81
N ASN A 126 -3.93 21.97 10.51
CA ASN A 126 -3.88 22.22 11.95
C ASN A 126 -3.69 20.94 12.75
N LEU A 127 -4.49 19.90 12.46
CA LEU A 127 -4.36 18.61 13.13
C LEU A 127 -3.02 17.97 12.85
N ARG A 128 -2.56 18.00 11.58
CA ARG A 128 -1.24 17.50 11.18
C ARG A 128 -0.12 18.18 11.98
N GLY A 129 -0.15 19.52 12.06
CA GLY A 129 0.86 20.26 12.81
C GLY A 129 0.87 19.90 14.31
N TYR A 130 -0.31 19.75 14.91
CA TYR A 130 -0.44 19.31 16.29
C TYR A 130 0.10 17.88 16.49
N THR A 131 -0.29 16.95 15.62
CA THR A 131 0.14 15.55 15.70
C THR A 131 1.65 15.41 15.51
N LEU A 132 2.24 16.09 14.52
CA LEU A 132 3.69 16.08 14.31
C LEU A 132 4.44 16.61 15.53
N LYS A 133 3.92 17.69 16.14
CA LYS A 133 4.51 18.23 17.36
C LYS A 133 4.43 17.22 18.51
N ALA A 134 3.28 16.59 18.72
CA ALA A 134 3.12 15.58 19.77
C ALA A 134 4.07 14.38 19.57
N ILE A 135 4.20 13.89 18.34
CA ILE A 135 5.13 12.78 18.00
C ILE A 135 6.58 13.20 18.32
N ALA A 136 6.96 14.44 18.01
CA ALA A 136 8.32 14.93 18.25
C ALA A 136 8.58 15.18 19.74
N ASP A 137 7.64 15.83 20.46
CA ASP A 137 7.76 16.15 21.88
C ASP A 137 7.88 14.87 22.74
N ASP A 138 7.12 13.82 22.38
CA ASP A 138 7.14 12.53 23.07
C ASP A 138 8.25 11.59 22.61
N ASN A 139 9.03 11.97 21.61
CA ASN A 139 10.01 11.11 20.94
C ASN A 139 9.44 9.72 20.57
N THR A 140 8.19 9.71 20.08
CA THR A 140 7.47 8.45 19.81
C THR A 140 8.21 7.59 18.79
N ARG A 141 8.81 8.20 17.76
CA ARG A 141 9.59 7.48 16.74
C ARG A 141 10.80 6.75 17.35
N GLY A 142 11.55 7.41 18.23
CA GLY A 142 12.67 6.79 18.94
C GLY A 142 12.21 5.64 19.84
N LYS A 143 11.10 5.79 20.55
CA LYS A 143 10.53 4.72 21.39
C LYS A 143 10.14 3.49 20.58
N ILE A 144 9.62 3.69 19.36
CA ILE A 144 9.27 2.58 18.45
C ILE A 144 10.51 1.81 18.03
N ASP A 145 11.59 2.51 17.65
CA ASP A 145 12.84 1.87 17.25
C ASP A 145 13.51 1.15 18.42
N ASP A 146 13.64 1.82 19.56
CA ASP A 146 14.33 1.28 20.74
C ASP A 146 13.60 0.07 21.32
N GLY A 147 12.27 0.13 21.37
CA GLY A 147 11.41 -0.93 21.87
C GLY A 147 11.03 -1.98 20.84
N GLN A 148 11.46 -1.84 19.58
CA GLN A 148 11.03 -2.70 18.46
C GLN A 148 9.51 -2.86 18.44
N ILE A 149 8.79 -1.74 18.62
CA ILE A 149 7.34 -1.72 18.81
C ILE A 149 6.64 -1.94 17.47
N GLN A 150 5.79 -2.96 17.43
CA GLN A 150 4.90 -3.23 16.30
C GLN A 150 3.46 -3.08 16.77
N SER A 151 2.65 -2.35 16.03
CA SER A 151 1.25 -2.11 16.32
C SER A 151 0.35 -2.64 15.22
N ALA A 152 -0.68 -3.39 15.61
CA ALA A 152 -1.71 -3.90 14.72
C ALA A 152 -3.09 -3.46 15.22
N PHE A 153 -3.87 -2.82 14.37
CA PHE A 153 -5.20 -2.33 14.70
C PHE A 153 -6.30 -3.17 14.04
N HIS A 154 -7.23 -3.62 14.84
CA HIS A 154 -8.38 -4.43 14.44
C HIS A 154 -9.67 -3.67 14.71
N LEU A 155 -10.26 -3.13 13.66
CA LEU A 155 -11.55 -2.47 13.73
C LEU A 155 -12.64 -3.48 14.07
N ARG A 156 -13.51 -3.13 15.01
CA ARG A 156 -14.67 -3.94 15.43
C ARG A 156 -15.98 -3.32 14.97
N GLU A 157 -16.16 -2.06 15.23
CA GLU A 157 -17.41 -1.37 14.97
C GLU A 157 -17.13 0.08 14.57
N ILE A 158 -17.97 0.64 13.72
CA ILE A 158 -17.97 2.05 13.35
C ILE A 158 -19.41 2.56 13.37
N GLU A 159 -19.62 3.68 14.05
CA GLU A 159 -20.92 4.30 14.23
C GLU A 159 -20.85 5.79 13.90
N ALA A 160 -21.82 6.31 13.16
CA ALA A 160 -21.98 7.75 12.98
C ALA A 160 -22.62 8.36 14.23
N VAL A 161 -22.07 9.48 14.69
CA VAL A 161 -22.59 10.17 15.88
C VAL A 161 -23.89 10.91 15.55
N SER A 162 -24.97 10.55 16.22
CA SER A 162 -26.27 11.20 16.03
C SER A 162 -26.18 12.69 16.41
N GLY A 163 -26.61 13.55 15.49
CA GLY A 163 -26.59 15.02 15.70
C GLY A 163 -25.26 15.70 15.37
N GLU A 164 -24.21 14.97 15.08
CA GLU A 164 -22.92 15.53 14.66
C GLU A 164 -22.58 15.03 13.24
N PRO A 165 -22.81 15.82 12.21
CA PRO A 165 -22.52 15.41 10.85
C PRO A 165 -21.02 15.15 10.67
N LEU A 166 -20.67 14.12 9.89
CA LEU A 166 -19.29 13.76 9.57
C LEU A 166 -18.45 13.39 10.82
N THR A 167 -19.07 12.95 11.89
CA THR A 167 -18.39 12.49 13.11
C THR A 167 -18.68 11.02 13.33
N TYR A 168 -17.61 10.24 13.53
CA TYR A 168 -17.66 8.79 13.68
C TYR A 168 -16.99 8.36 14.98
N LEU A 169 -17.64 7.41 15.67
CA LEU A 169 -17.04 6.64 16.75
C LEU A 169 -16.63 5.30 16.22
N VAL A 170 -15.38 4.95 16.42
CA VAL A 170 -14.80 3.68 15.97
C VAL A 170 -14.32 2.92 17.19
N TYR A 171 -14.75 1.68 17.30
CA TYR A 171 -14.31 0.77 18.35
C TYR A 171 -13.38 -0.26 17.76
N GLY A 172 -12.24 -0.46 18.42
CA GLY A 172 -11.23 -1.39 17.92
C GLY A 172 -10.28 -1.86 18.99
N VAL A 173 -9.57 -2.92 18.65
CA VAL A 173 -8.50 -3.48 19.45
C VAL A 173 -7.18 -3.14 18.78
N LYS A 174 -6.27 -2.56 19.55
CA LYS A 174 -4.91 -2.28 19.13
C LYS A 174 -3.97 -3.20 19.87
N ASP A 175 -3.33 -4.07 19.14
CA ASP A 175 -2.34 -5.02 19.65
C ASP A 175 -0.96 -4.38 19.50
N VAL A 176 -0.26 -4.25 20.60
CA VAL A 176 1.07 -3.66 20.63
C VAL A 176 2.07 -4.73 21.09
N HIS A 177 2.90 -5.16 20.15
CA HIS A 177 4.02 -6.07 20.42
C HIS A 177 5.26 -5.24 20.70
N HIS A 178 5.97 -5.57 21.76
CA HIS A 178 7.24 -4.94 22.08
C HIS A 178 8.25 -5.96 22.62
N LEU A 179 9.51 -5.69 22.34
CA LEU A 179 10.61 -6.53 22.79
C LEU A 179 11.28 -5.88 24.00
N THR A 180 11.11 -6.50 25.17
CA THR A 180 11.75 -6.03 26.41
C THR A 180 12.71 -7.09 26.91
N ASN A 181 14.01 -6.76 27.00
CA ASN A 181 15.05 -7.68 27.47
C ASN A 181 15.09 -9.04 26.72
N GLY A 182 14.80 -9.03 25.43
CA GLY A 182 14.76 -10.25 24.61
C GLY A 182 13.49 -11.10 24.79
N THR A 183 12.50 -10.60 25.55
CA THR A 183 11.19 -11.23 25.70
C THR A 183 10.16 -10.42 24.95
N GLU A 184 9.42 -11.09 24.06
CA GLU A 184 8.30 -10.49 23.35
C GLU A 184 7.08 -10.44 24.27
N THR A 185 6.47 -9.27 24.36
CA THR A 185 5.25 -9.03 25.12
C THR A 185 4.20 -8.38 24.20
N THR A 186 2.95 -8.78 24.36
CA THR A 186 1.82 -8.23 23.60
C THR A 186 0.82 -7.62 24.56
N ASP A 187 0.54 -6.33 24.36
CA ASP A 187 -0.51 -5.61 25.09
C ASP A 187 -1.72 -5.40 24.18
N HIS A 188 -2.92 -5.67 24.70
CA HIS A 188 -4.17 -5.49 24.00
C HIS A 188 -4.91 -4.27 24.55
N PHE A 189 -4.99 -3.21 23.76
CA PHE A 189 -5.72 -2.00 24.09
C PHE A 189 -7.06 -1.96 23.37
N VAL A 190 -8.15 -1.86 24.11
CA VAL A 190 -9.49 -1.66 23.53
C VAL A 190 -9.83 -0.19 23.66
N ASN A 191 -9.96 0.48 22.53
CA ASN A 191 -10.12 1.92 22.47
C ASN A 191 -11.34 2.33 21.64
N GLU A 192 -11.90 3.48 22.04
CA GLU A 192 -12.81 4.27 21.26
C GLU A 192 -12.04 5.39 20.57
N TYR A 193 -12.20 5.48 19.27
CA TYR A 193 -11.59 6.50 18.43
C TYR A 193 -12.70 7.42 17.92
N ARG A 194 -12.66 8.67 18.29
CA ARG A 194 -13.57 9.68 17.74
C ARG A 194 -12.86 10.39 16.60
N VAL A 195 -13.46 10.35 15.43
CA VAL A 195 -12.92 10.92 14.20
C VAL A 195 -13.94 11.86 13.60
N ARG A 196 -13.57 13.14 13.42
CA ARG A 196 -14.41 14.13 12.76
C ARG A 196 -13.82 14.49 11.40
N LEU A 197 -14.65 14.39 10.38
CA LEU A 197 -14.31 14.75 9.01
C LEU A 197 -14.77 16.16 8.67
N ILE A 198 -14.14 16.76 7.68
CA ILE A 198 -14.66 17.91 6.94
C ILE A 198 -14.64 17.61 5.46
N ALA A 199 -15.69 18.03 4.76
CA ALA A 199 -15.75 17.92 3.31
C ALA A 199 -15.03 19.10 2.66
N ASP A 200 -14.33 18.82 1.57
CA ASP A 200 -13.64 19.80 0.73
C ASP A 200 -13.82 19.44 -0.75
N LYS A 201 -13.38 20.30 -1.63
CA LYS A 201 -13.38 19.99 -3.07
C LYS A 201 -12.40 18.87 -3.38
N ARG A 202 -12.86 17.92 -4.18
CA ARG A 202 -11.99 16.88 -4.72
C ARG A 202 -10.91 17.49 -5.60
N SER A 203 -9.68 17.04 -5.40
CA SER A 203 -8.51 17.48 -6.16
C SER A 203 -7.53 16.32 -6.31
N ASP A 204 -6.48 16.50 -7.10
CA ASP A 204 -5.43 15.48 -7.26
C ASP A 204 -4.74 15.15 -5.92
N VAL A 205 -4.68 16.12 -5.00
CA VAL A 205 -4.10 15.96 -3.65
C VAL A 205 -5.11 15.34 -2.68
N ASN A 206 -6.40 15.59 -2.88
CA ASN A 206 -7.50 15.10 -2.04
C ASN A 206 -8.59 14.49 -2.91
N PRO A 207 -8.38 13.29 -3.43
CA PRO A 207 -9.32 12.64 -4.36
C PRO A 207 -10.66 12.28 -3.70
N ASP A 208 -10.65 12.03 -2.39
CA ASP A 208 -11.86 11.71 -1.63
C ASP A 208 -12.70 12.98 -1.33
N GLY A 209 -12.08 14.15 -1.31
CA GLY A 209 -12.73 15.40 -0.91
C GLY A 209 -13.03 15.47 0.58
N LEU A 210 -12.26 14.73 1.38
CA LEU A 210 -12.42 14.62 2.84
C LEU A 210 -11.09 14.88 3.55
N TRP A 211 -11.16 15.48 4.73
CA TRP A 211 -10.02 15.65 5.64
C TRP A 211 -10.40 15.23 7.05
N ILE A 212 -9.46 14.63 7.77
CA ILE A 212 -9.59 14.44 9.22
C ILE A 212 -9.36 15.78 9.90
N ALA A 213 -10.41 16.30 10.51
CA ALA A 213 -10.37 17.60 11.21
C ALA A 213 -10.09 17.46 12.70
N ASP A 214 -10.50 16.33 13.28
CA ASP A 214 -10.29 16.05 14.70
C ASP A 214 -10.13 14.55 14.91
N TYR A 215 -9.28 14.17 15.84
CA TYR A 215 -9.00 12.80 16.21
C TYR A 215 -8.70 12.72 17.71
N SER A 216 -9.38 11.83 18.39
CA SER A 216 -9.08 11.52 19.78
C SER A 216 -9.23 10.03 20.05
N GLU A 217 -8.40 9.52 20.95
CA GLU A 217 -8.38 8.13 21.39
C GLU A 217 -8.72 8.09 22.88
N ARG A 218 -9.60 7.17 23.26
CA ARG A 218 -10.01 6.97 24.65
C ARG A 218 -10.03 5.47 24.96
N PRO A 219 -9.37 5.02 26.04
CA PRO A 219 -9.46 3.64 26.45
C PRO A 219 -10.86 3.28 26.93
N ILE A 220 -11.26 2.05 26.67
CA ILE A 220 -12.54 1.48 27.13
C ILE A 220 -12.23 0.43 28.17
N ASP A 221 -12.90 0.57 29.32
CA ASP A 221 -12.76 -0.37 30.45
C ASP A 221 -14.08 -1.09 30.77
N GLY A 222 -13.99 -2.13 31.61
CA GLY A 222 -15.13 -2.87 32.14
C GLY A 222 -15.86 -3.76 31.12
N GLU A 223 -17.14 -4.02 31.34
CA GLU A 223 -17.95 -4.96 30.53
C GLU A 223 -17.99 -4.61 29.04
N ARG A 224 -17.87 -3.33 28.69
CA ARG A 224 -17.85 -2.89 27.29
C ARG A 224 -16.58 -3.35 26.59
N ARG A 225 -15.43 -3.30 27.30
CA ARG A 225 -14.16 -3.84 26.80
C ARG A 225 -14.28 -5.32 26.44
N ASP A 226 -14.82 -6.11 27.40
CA ASP A 226 -14.94 -7.56 27.22
C ASP A 226 -15.90 -7.91 26.06
N ARG A 227 -16.95 -7.15 25.88
CA ARG A 227 -17.88 -7.30 24.74
C ARG A 227 -17.17 -7.04 23.40
N ILE A 228 -16.33 -5.99 23.30
CA ILE A 228 -15.61 -5.66 22.08
C ILE A 228 -14.51 -6.69 21.79
N LEU A 229 -13.81 -7.17 22.81
CA LEU A 229 -12.82 -8.23 22.66
C LEU A 229 -13.44 -9.54 22.14
N ASN A 230 -14.62 -9.90 22.63
CA ASN A 230 -15.30 -11.15 22.29
C ASN A 230 -16.24 -11.01 21.05
N SER A 231 -16.28 -9.85 20.40
CA SER A 231 -17.12 -9.66 19.21
C SER A 231 -16.65 -10.54 18.04
N PRO A 232 -17.56 -11.18 17.27
CA PRO A 232 -17.22 -11.95 16.09
C PRO A 232 -16.51 -11.07 15.06
N GLY A 233 -15.28 -11.33 14.81
CA GLY A 233 -14.30 -10.51 14.07
C GLY A 233 -13.00 -10.36 14.86
N ALA A 234 -12.97 -10.81 16.11
CA ALA A 234 -11.75 -11.05 16.84
C ALA A 234 -10.92 -12.10 16.07
N ILE A 235 -9.64 -11.81 15.88
CA ILE A 235 -8.68 -12.76 15.32
C ILE A 235 -8.79 -14.04 16.15
N PRO A 236 -8.82 -15.23 15.51
CA PRO A 236 -8.60 -16.45 16.26
C PRO A 236 -7.24 -16.31 16.96
N GLU A 237 -7.23 -16.48 18.27
CA GLU A 237 -6.00 -16.54 19.06
C GLU A 237 -5.01 -17.43 18.31
N SER A 238 -3.93 -16.84 17.83
CA SER A 238 -2.85 -17.54 17.15
C SER A 238 -2.28 -18.51 18.19
N GLY A 239 -2.78 -19.75 18.10
CA GLY A 239 -2.15 -20.95 18.59
C GLY A 239 -1.33 -20.84 19.87
N ALA A 240 -1.98 -20.81 21.03
CA ALA A 240 -1.40 -21.47 22.17
C ALA A 240 -1.21 -22.95 21.77
N ALA A 241 0.01 -23.27 21.37
CA ALA A 241 0.43 -24.63 21.09
C ALA A 241 0.05 -25.48 22.31
N GLN A 242 -1.02 -26.24 22.18
CA GLN A 242 -1.33 -27.34 23.10
C GLN A 242 -0.23 -28.36 22.93
N ASN A 243 0.84 -28.17 23.68
CA ASN A 243 1.80 -29.23 23.98
C ASN A 243 1.10 -30.23 24.88
N LYS A 244 0.24 -31.08 24.34
CA LYS A 244 -0.21 -32.30 24.98
C LYS A 244 0.96 -33.27 24.91
N GLY A 245 1.76 -33.28 26.01
CA GLY A 245 2.68 -34.35 26.32
C GLY A 245 1.93 -35.67 26.30
N GLY A 246 2.28 -36.53 25.36
CA GLY A 246 1.95 -37.92 25.36
C GLY A 246 2.75 -38.66 26.42
N GLN A 247 2.06 -39.37 27.26
CA GLN A 247 2.58 -40.46 28.04
C GLN A 247 2.99 -41.62 27.12
#